data_2d07b3f524082fd96e212378b4c81dc0
#
_entry.id   2d07b3f524082fd96e212378b4c81dc0
#
_cell.length_a   1.000
_cell.length_b   1.000
_cell.length_c   1.000
_cell.angle_alpha   90.00
_cell.angle_beta   90.00
_cell.angle_gamma   90.00
#
_symmetry.space_group_name_H-M   'P 1'
#
loop_
_entity.id
_entity.type
_entity.pdbx_description
1 polymer ?
#
loop_
_entity_poly.entity_id
_entity_poly.type
_entity_poly.pdbx_seq_one_letter_code
_entity_poly.pdbx_strand_id
1 'polypeptide(L)'
;VGEMRCTTAIERCEQTNDGAAWTTVTDCAAQGLVCVPDKWECKLCLPDSRRCDGQTTLLCDGTGDSESQGETCDVSQGVACRAGQCTQLCSKAKVQRSNVGCEYWAVDLDNANVGAGLNAAAQQYSVVVSNPQPDVFAEVLIERDDTVPGQANAPLSVATAKIPPLSLRVFQLGPREVDGSPPGEFDTGTHTALTRAAYRVTSNFPVVAYQFNPLFNAAVFSNDASLLKPVEALSVAPGQLARSYVVLGWPQTIASTDDPNTNFNPSDPIDLRAFLTIVGTRANTKVKVETRAGIIGGGPVPTTAKGGVVEHVLGPFDVLNLETDDFNADFTGSVVWADQPVVVFAGNEASDAPFFDNLSKRRCCADHLEEQLDPIRTAGTRFVATISANRSEMVAKAGASIGVVAQPEYFRVIAVTEAGAQITTTLGGAQAQLSLKGRGAYADIASTQEFMLESNAPVMFQSVSASQDDGGVPRGLPGGDPSSIIIPPVQQFRKSYVFLTPDKYNFDFVRVVAPPAASVVLDGKPVQEIAACTAVPG
;
A
#
# COMPACT_ATOMS: atom_id res chain seq x y z
N VAL A 1 35.22 24.46 -27.41
CA VAL A 1 35.79 25.73 -26.94
C VAL A 1 35.01 26.89 -27.53
N GLY A 2 34.71 27.92 -26.71
CA GLY A 2 33.89 29.06 -27.12
C GLY A 2 32.37 28.86 -26.97
N GLU A 3 31.91 27.68 -26.69
CA GLU A 3 30.49 27.36 -26.43
C GLU A 3 30.07 27.99 -25.07
N MET A 4 28.84 28.48 -25.02
CA MET A 4 28.26 29.09 -23.81
C MET A 4 27.19 28.15 -23.24
N ARG A 5 27.07 28.12 -21.93
CA ARG A 5 25.94 27.48 -21.25
C ARG A 5 25.45 28.32 -20.07
N CYS A 6 24.20 28.12 -19.73
CA CYS A 6 23.50 28.74 -18.64
C CYS A 6 23.17 27.71 -17.59
N THR A 7 23.67 27.88 -16.40
CA THR A 7 23.33 27.09 -15.21
C THR A 7 22.88 28.05 -14.13
N THR A 8 23.47 28.03 -12.96
CA THR A 8 23.37 29.11 -11.97
C THR A 8 24.25 30.33 -12.36
N ALA A 9 25.09 30.16 -13.36
CA ALA A 9 26.01 31.16 -13.90
C ALA A 9 26.03 31.09 -15.42
N ILE A 10 26.53 32.15 -16.05
CA ILE A 10 26.96 32.16 -17.44
C ILE A 10 28.34 31.55 -17.50
N GLU A 11 28.50 30.45 -18.21
CA GLU A 11 29.76 29.74 -18.34
C GLU A 11 30.18 29.63 -19.81
N ARG A 12 31.50 29.70 -20.07
CA ARG A 12 32.11 29.51 -21.38
C ARG A 12 33.01 28.28 -21.34
N CYS A 13 32.97 27.49 -22.37
CA CYS A 13 33.90 26.37 -22.54
C CYS A 13 35.24 26.93 -23.04
N GLU A 14 36.29 26.89 -22.21
CA GLU A 14 37.62 27.39 -22.52
C GLU A 14 38.65 26.25 -22.55
N GLN A 15 39.70 26.44 -23.34
CA GLN A 15 40.82 25.49 -23.39
C GLN A 15 41.68 25.70 -22.14
N THR A 16 41.92 24.66 -21.37
CA THR A 16 42.82 24.66 -20.22
C THR A 16 44.01 23.74 -20.50
N ASN A 17 44.98 23.72 -19.60
CA ASN A 17 46.15 22.82 -19.71
C ASN A 17 45.75 21.34 -19.65
N ASP A 18 44.63 20.99 -19.01
CA ASP A 18 44.11 19.66 -18.82
C ASP A 18 42.98 19.27 -19.78
N GLY A 19 42.70 20.11 -20.79
CA GLY A 19 41.62 19.92 -21.77
C GLY A 19 40.60 21.07 -21.77
N ALA A 20 39.44 20.83 -22.38
CA ALA A 20 38.36 21.83 -22.38
C ALA A 20 37.60 21.81 -21.05
N ALA A 21 37.43 22.94 -20.42
CA ALA A 21 36.69 23.12 -19.17
C ALA A 21 35.70 24.28 -19.23
N TRP A 22 34.65 24.18 -18.41
CA TRP A 22 33.68 25.27 -18.26
C TRP A 22 34.22 26.31 -17.25
N THR A 23 34.33 27.57 -17.67
CA THR A 23 34.79 28.69 -16.86
C THR A 23 33.62 29.63 -16.65
N THR A 24 33.39 30.04 -15.38
CA THR A 24 32.34 31.00 -15.03
C THR A 24 32.71 32.38 -15.58
N VAL A 25 31.88 32.95 -16.43
CA VAL A 25 31.97 34.30 -16.95
C VAL A 25 31.29 35.29 -15.99
N THR A 26 30.07 34.90 -15.55
CA THR A 26 29.30 35.72 -14.59
C THR A 26 28.47 34.76 -13.73
N ASP A 27 28.60 34.90 -12.42
CA ASP A 27 27.78 34.18 -11.46
C ASP A 27 26.48 34.94 -11.20
N CYS A 28 25.39 34.51 -11.84
CA CYS A 28 24.09 35.13 -11.68
C CYS A 28 23.49 34.81 -10.29
N ALA A 29 23.69 33.60 -9.79
CA ALA A 29 23.15 33.20 -8.49
C ALA A 29 23.74 33.98 -7.32
N ALA A 30 25.04 34.31 -7.38
CA ALA A 30 25.69 35.17 -6.38
C ALA A 30 25.10 36.58 -6.34
N GLN A 31 24.43 37.01 -7.39
CA GLN A 31 23.75 38.31 -7.50
C GLN A 31 22.22 38.18 -7.21
N GLY A 32 21.73 37.01 -6.86
CA GLY A 32 20.29 36.75 -6.69
C GLY A 32 19.50 36.78 -8.01
N LEU A 33 20.21 36.58 -9.15
CA LEU A 33 19.65 36.62 -10.50
C LEU A 33 19.66 35.22 -11.13
N VAL A 34 18.90 35.03 -12.23
CA VAL A 34 18.89 33.84 -13.04
C VAL A 34 19.58 34.05 -14.37
N CYS A 35 20.25 33.03 -14.87
CA CYS A 35 20.85 33.07 -16.20
C CYS A 35 19.79 32.85 -17.28
N VAL A 36 19.71 33.71 -18.28
CA VAL A 36 18.83 33.62 -19.45
C VAL A 36 19.61 33.03 -20.63
N PRO A 37 19.30 31.76 -21.05
CA PRO A 37 20.14 31.01 -22.00
C PRO A 37 20.31 31.70 -23.35
N ASP A 38 19.24 32.25 -23.91
CA ASP A 38 19.23 32.80 -25.28
C ASP A 38 19.93 34.16 -25.38
N LYS A 39 20.10 34.85 -24.27
CA LYS A 39 20.69 36.20 -24.19
C LYS A 39 22.05 36.23 -23.50
N TRP A 40 22.40 35.20 -22.77
CA TRP A 40 23.61 35.14 -21.93
C TRP A 40 23.69 36.28 -20.94
N GLU A 41 22.56 36.61 -20.31
CA GLU A 41 22.42 37.71 -19.35
C GLU A 41 21.89 37.17 -18.02
N CYS A 42 22.29 37.86 -16.94
CA CYS A 42 21.68 37.64 -15.63
C CYS A 42 20.46 38.57 -15.50
N LYS A 43 19.31 37.99 -15.22
CA LYS A 43 18.04 38.70 -15.06
C LYS A 43 17.37 38.34 -13.73
N LEU A 44 16.42 39.17 -13.29
CA LEU A 44 15.65 38.89 -12.07
C LEU A 44 14.87 37.57 -12.18
N CYS A 45 14.36 37.29 -13.36
CA CYS A 45 13.58 36.07 -13.66
C CYS A 45 13.75 35.68 -15.12
N LEU A 46 13.38 34.47 -15.48
CA LEU A 46 13.33 34.04 -16.89
C LEU A 46 12.17 34.77 -17.59
N PRO A 47 12.41 35.44 -18.72
CA PRO A 47 11.35 36.16 -19.44
C PRO A 47 10.10 35.30 -19.68
N ASP A 48 8.93 35.88 -19.48
CA ASP A 48 7.61 35.25 -19.62
C ASP A 48 7.37 34.03 -18.73
N SER A 49 8.29 33.73 -17.81
CA SER A 49 8.13 32.59 -16.89
C SER A 49 7.17 32.95 -15.75
N ARG A 50 6.66 31.86 -15.12
CA ARG A 50 5.85 31.96 -13.93
C ARG A 50 6.48 31.14 -12.81
N ARG A 51 6.41 31.65 -11.59
CA ARG A 51 6.81 30.91 -10.38
C ARG A 51 5.86 31.15 -9.23
N CYS A 52 6.03 30.41 -8.16
CA CYS A 52 5.31 30.62 -6.91
C CYS A 52 6.17 31.39 -5.90
N ASP A 53 5.52 32.31 -5.18
CA ASP A 53 6.01 32.91 -3.94
C ASP A 53 4.97 32.58 -2.85
N GLY A 54 5.28 31.59 -2.04
CA GLY A 54 4.27 30.94 -1.20
C GLY A 54 3.08 30.44 -2.04
N GLN A 55 1.89 30.94 -1.75
CA GLN A 55 0.67 30.62 -2.50
C GLN A 55 0.27 31.69 -3.52
N THR A 56 1.12 32.66 -3.78
CA THR A 56 0.89 33.69 -4.80
C THR A 56 1.69 33.39 -6.06
N THR A 57 1.07 33.53 -7.22
CA THR A 57 1.74 33.38 -8.51
C THR A 57 2.51 34.67 -8.84
N LEU A 58 3.70 34.52 -9.37
CA LEU A 58 4.50 35.63 -9.91
C LEU A 58 4.68 35.43 -11.41
N LEU A 59 4.55 36.50 -12.15
CA LEU A 59 4.76 36.56 -13.60
C LEU A 59 5.96 37.46 -13.90
N CYS A 60 6.96 36.88 -14.57
CA CYS A 60 8.10 37.61 -15.12
C CYS A 60 7.71 38.35 -16.38
N ASP A 61 8.16 39.59 -16.54
CA ASP A 61 7.94 40.32 -17.78
C ASP A 61 8.76 39.76 -18.96
N GLY A 62 8.45 40.20 -20.18
CA GLY A 62 9.13 39.72 -21.38
C GLY A 62 10.62 40.14 -21.49
N THR A 63 11.11 40.99 -20.58
CA THR A 63 12.52 41.41 -20.53
C THR A 63 13.32 40.67 -19.46
N GLY A 64 12.63 40.09 -18.45
CA GLY A 64 13.24 39.40 -17.32
C GLY A 64 13.69 40.34 -16.20
N ASP A 65 13.34 41.62 -16.27
CA ASP A 65 13.82 42.67 -15.37
C ASP A 65 12.84 42.97 -14.22
N SER A 66 11.57 42.52 -14.33
CA SER A 66 10.58 42.71 -13.29
C SER A 66 9.62 41.53 -13.14
N GLU A 67 9.12 41.36 -11.91
CA GLU A 67 8.04 40.42 -11.61
C GLU A 67 6.81 41.16 -11.11
N SER A 68 5.66 40.73 -11.56
CA SER A 68 4.35 41.19 -11.07
C SER A 68 3.65 40.08 -10.30
N GLN A 69 2.93 40.44 -9.24
CA GLN A 69 2.06 39.50 -8.54
C GLN A 69 0.85 39.21 -9.39
N GLY A 70 0.54 37.91 -9.50
CA GLY A 70 -0.69 37.41 -10.07
C GLY A 70 -1.74 37.09 -9.00
N GLU A 71 -2.40 35.97 -9.16
CA GLU A 71 -3.44 35.50 -8.22
C GLU A 71 -2.85 34.81 -6.99
N THR A 72 -3.51 34.95 -5.84
CA THR A 72 -3.26 34.12 -4.65
C THR A 72 -4.19 32.92 -4.66
N CYS A 73 -3.61 31.71 -4.57
CA CYS A 73 -4.35 30.46 -4.64
C CYS A 73 -5.15 30.22 -3.35
N ASP A 74 -6.39 29.81 -3.50
CA ASP A 74 -7.28 29.52 -2.36
C ASP A 74 -7.02 28.13 -1.79
N VAL A 75 -6.16 28.06 -0.78
CA VAL A 75 -5.81 26.81 -0.10
C VAL A 75 -6.99 26.14 0.61
N SER A 76 -8.02 26.92 0.99
CA SER A 76 -9.23 26.37 1.62
C SER A 76 -10.02 25.48 0.67
N GLN A 77 -9.90 25.75 -0.64
CA GLN A 77 -10.53 24.97 -1.71
C GLN A 77 -9.61 23.89 -2.31
N GLY A 78 -8.49 23.57 -1.65
CA GLY A 78 -7.52 22.59 -2.15
C GLY A 78 -6.72 23.07 -3.37
N VAL A 79 -6.65 24.39 -3.58
CA VAL A 79 -5.89 25.00 -4.65
C VAL A 79 -4.57 25.53 -4.10
N ALA A 80 -3.46 25.08 -4.68
CA ALA A 80 -2.12 25.53 -4.29
C ALA A 80 -1.31 26.00 -5.50
N CYS A 81 -0.37 26.90 -5.25
CA CYS A 81 0.54 27.35 -6.29
C CYS A 81 1.53 26.21 -6.62
N ARG A 82 1.57 25.82 -7.89
CA ARG A 82 2.50 24.81 -8.41
C ARG A 82 3.00 25.23 -9.79
N ALA A 83 4.32 25.37 -9.92
CA ALA A 83 4.97 25.84 -11.14
C ALA A 83 4.37 27.16 -11.67
N GLY A 84 4.09 28.09 -10.76
CA GLY A 84 3.57 29.43 -11.11
C GLY A 84 2.10 29.47 -11.50
N GLN A 85 1.31 28.45 -11.19
CA GLN A 85 -0.12 28.37 -11.47
C GLN A 85 -0.90 27.89 -10.26
N CYS A 86 -2.09 28.43 -10.03
CA CYS A 86 -3.02 27.91 -9.05
C CYS A 86 -3.62 26.60 -9.56
N THR A 87 -3.29 25.50 -8.89
CA THR A 87 -3.65 24.15 -9.31
C THR A 87 -4.53 23.48 -8.26
N GLN A 88 -5.69 22.94 -8.67
CA GLN A 88 -6.52 22.09 -7.82
C GLN A 88 -5.89 20.70 -7.74
N LEU A 89 -5.26 20.40 -6.58
CA LEU A 89 -4.38 19.23 -6.47
C LEU A 89 -5.13 17.90 -6.44
N CYS A 90 -6.35 17.83 -5.87
CA CYS A 90 -7.15 16.61 -5.90
C CYS A 90 -7.59 16.25 -7.32
N SER A 91 -7.90 17.24 -8.17
CA SER A 91 -8.20 17.01 -9.58
C SER A 91 -6.97 16.49 -10.34
N LYS A 92 -5.77 16.99 -9.98
CA LYS A 92 -4.51 16.47 -10.54
C LYS A 92 -4.24 15.03 -10.11
N ALA A 93 -4.54 14.67 -8.87
CA ALA A 93 -4.39 13.30 -8.36
C ALA A 93 -5.22 12.29 -9.18
N LYS A 94 -6.44 12.65 -9.63
CA LYS A 94 -7.27 11.82 -10.52
C LYS A 94 -6.59 11.47 -11.84
N VAL A 95 -5.73 12.35 -12.34
CA VAL A 95 -4.98 12.12 -13.58
C VAL A 95 -3.74 11.26 -13.30
N GLN A 96 -3.06 11.52 -12.20
CA GLN A 96 -1.83 10.82 -11.82
C GLN A 96 -2.08 9.38 -11.34
N ARG A 97 -3.23 9.11 -10.71
CA ARG A 97 -3.66 7.77 -10.27
C ARG A 97 -2.61 7.04 -9.45
N SER A 98 -2.10 7.69 -8.43
CA SER A 98 -1.14 7.11 -7.49
C SER A 98 -1.82 6.77 -6.15
N ASN A 99 -1.07 6.26 -5.19
CA ASN A 99 -1.52 6.11 -3.80
C ASN A 99 -1.64 7.44 -3.03
N VAL A 100 -1.48 8.59 -3.72
CA VAL A 100 -1.71 9.93 -3.16
C VAL A 100 -2.99 10.48 -3.73
N GLY A 101 -3.97 10.72 -2.90
CA GLY A 101 -5.30 11.19 -3.30
C GLY A 101 -6.05 11.90 -2.19
N CYS A 102 -7.33 12.12 -2.39
CA CYS A 102 -8.15 12.93 -1.51
C CYS A 102 -9.37 12.20 -0.92
N GLU A 103 -9.69 11.00 -1.40
CA GLU A 103 -10.79 10.18 -0.89
C GLU A 103 -10.31 8.73 -0.72
N TYR A 104 -10.39 8.21 0.50
CA TYR A 104 -10.04 6.84 0.87
C TYR A 104 -11.19 6.18 1.63
N TRP A 105 -11.19 4.86 1.63
CA TRP A 105 -12.12 4.05 2.39
C TRP A 105 -11.34 3.02 3.18
N ALA A 106 -11.64 2.91 4.45
CA ALA A 106 -10.96 2.06 5.41
C ALA A 106 -11.99 1.17 6.12
N VAL A 107 -11.59 -0.03 6.49
CA VAL A 107 -12.45 -1.01 7.17
C VAL A 107 -11.64 -1.66 8.27
N ASP A 108 -12.20 -1.76 9.47
CA ASP A 108 -11.73 -2.63 10.53
C ASP A 108 -12.03 -4.06 10.10
N LEU A 109 -11.06 -4.68 9.45
CA LEU A 109 -11.19 -6.00 8.86
C LEU A 109 -11.17 -7.06 9.96
N ASP A 110 -11.77 -8.19 9.68
CA ASP A 110 -11.87 -9.28 10.61
C ASP A 110 -10.50 -9.76 11.08
N ASN A 111 -10.31 -9.84 12.40
CA ASN A 111 -9.07 -10.23 13.04
C ASN A 111 -9.32 -11.24 14.15
N ALA A 112 -8.33 -12.05 14.47
CA ALA A 112 -8.46 -13.20 15.31
C ALA A 112 -8.88 -12.88 16.75
N ASN A 113 -9.89 -13.59 17.25
CA ASN A 113 -10.27 -13.65 18.65
C ASN A 113 -10.20 -15.11 19.16
N VAL A 114 -9.07 -15.48 19.73
CA VAL A 114 -8.83 -16.85 20.21
C VAL A 114 -8.92 -17.00 21.72
N GLY A 115 -9.51 -16.01 22.41
CA GLY A 115 -9.83 -16.09 23.84
C GLY A 115 -9.27 -14.94 24.67
N ALA A 116 -9.42 -15.07 25.98
CA ALA A 116 -9.09 -14.02 26.95
C ALA A 116 -7.62 -13.58 26.85
N GLY A 117 -7.40 -12.31 26.57
CA GLY A 117 -6.08 -11.68 26.42
C GLY A 117 -5.43 -11.86 25.04
N LEU A 118 -6.11 -12.52 24.10
CA LEU A 118 -5.68 -12.70 22.70
C LEU A 118 -6.86 -12.39 21.77
N ASN A 119 -7.49 -11.24 21.97
CA ASN A 119 -8.58 -10.73 21.15
C ASN A 119 -8.11 -9.52 20.36
N ALA A 120 -7.64 -9.74 19.15
CA ALA A 120 -7.19 -8.68 18.25
C ALA A 120 -8.37 -7.88 17.69
N ALA A 121 -9.49 -8.53 17.42
CA ALA A 121 -10.72 -7.92 16.94
C ALA A 121 -11.25 -6.80 17.86
N ALA A 122 -11.11 -6.94 19.19
CA ALA A 122 -11.53 -5.92 20.16
C ALA A 122 -10.47 -4.83 20.41
N GLN A 123 -9.33 -4.84 19.70
CA GLN A 123 -8.30 -3.83 19.88
C GLN A 123 -8.60 -2.57 19.06
N GLN A 124 -7.85 -1.51 19.37
CA GLN A 124 -8.09 -0.24 18.71
C GLN A 124 -7.65 -0.32 17.24
N TYR A 125 -8.60 -0.05 16.35
CA TYR A 125 -8.37 0.17 14.94
C TYR A 125 -7.87 1.59 14.67
N SER A 126 -6.96 1.77 13.75
CA SER A 126 -6.37 3.08 13.47
C SER A 126 -6.23 3.37 11.97
N VAL A 127 -6.48 4.62 11.61
CA VAL A 127 -6.10 5.17 10.31
C VAL A 127 -5.01 6.21 10.50
N VAL A 128 -3.93 6.08 9.74
CA VAL A 128 -2.83 7.06 9.70
C VAL A 128 -2.90 7.84 8.40
N VAL A 129 -2.92 9.16 8.49
CA VAL A 129 -2.92 10.03 7.31
C VAL A 129 -1.66 10.87 7.30
N SER A 130 -0.90 10.79 6.21
CA SER A 130 0.34 11.54 5.97
C SER A 130 0.11 12.62 4.94
N ASN A 131 0.52 13.85 5.24
CA ASN A 131 0.48 14.98 4.31
C ASN A 131 1.83 15.12 3.58
N PRO A 132 1.96 14.69 2.32
CA PRO A 132 3.20 14.80 1.55
C PRO A 132 3.40 16.19 0.93
N GLN A 133 2.48 17.13 1.15
CA GLN A 133 2.62 18.46 0.60
C GLN A 133 3.73 19.24 1.33
N PRO A 134 4.58 19.98 0.60
CA PRO A 134 5.72 20.66 1.22
C PRO A 134 5.35 21.96 1.95
N ASP A 135 4.19 22.56 1.65
CA ASP A 135 3.92 23.95 1.97
C ASP A 135 2.46 24.29 2.32
N VAL A 136 1.56 23.30 2.33
CA VAL A 136 0.15 23.49 2.68
C VAL A 136 -0.30 22.46 3.72
N PHE A 137 -1.20 22.88 4.60
CA PHE A 137 -1.87 21.98 5.54
C PHE A 137 -2.94 21.17 4.83
N ALA A 138 -3.02 19.89 5.12
CA ALA A 138 -4.14 19.05 4.71
C ALA A 138 -5.22 19.03 5.80
N GLU A 139 -6.45 19.38 5.43
CA GLU A 139 -7.62 19.29 6.31
C GLU A 139 -8.31 17.96 6.04
N VAL A 140 -8.30 17.09 7.03
CA VAL A 140 -8.80 15.71 6.94
C VAL A 140 -10.10 15.59 7.71
N LEU A 141 -11.08 14.92 7.11
CA LEU A 141 -12.35 14.52 7.71
C LEU A 141 -12.47 12.99 7.60
N ILE A 142 -12.81 12.33 8.71
CA ILE A 142 -13.18 10.91 8.76
C ILE A 142 -14.64 10.79 9.13
N GLU A 143 -15.39 10.02 8.36
CA GLU A 143 -16.82 9.79 8.52
C GLU A 143 -17.12 8.29 8.58
N ARG A 144 -18.20 7.94 9.27
CA ARG A 144 -18.82 6.62 9.24
C ARG A 144 -20.34 6.77 9.01
N ASP A 145 -21.00 5.69 8.67
CA ASP A 145 -22.46 5.65 8.57
C ASP A 145 -22.99 4.51 9.44
N ASP A 146 -23.86 4.84 10.41
CA ASP A 146 -24.42 3.87 11.35
C ASP A 146 -25.82 3.38 10.90
N THR A 147 -26.28 3.76 9.73
CA THR A 147 -27.49 3.19 9.13
C THR A 147 -27.18 1.80 8.52
N VAL A 148 -28.19 1.04 8.17
CA VAL A 148 -28.01 -0.29 7.58
C VAL A 148 -28.10 -0.23 6.05
N PRO A 149 -27.48 -1.18 5.31
CA PRO A 149 -27.61 -1.28 3.87
C PRO A 149 -29.06 -1.24 3.39
N GLY A 150 -29.29 -0.52 2.29
CA GLY A 150 -30.65 -0.30 1.73
C GLY A 150 -31.38 0.93 2.28
N GLN A 151 -30.96 1.50 3.40
CA GLN A 151 -31.46 2.79 3.89
C GLN A 151 -30.70 3.97 3.27
N ALA A 152 -31.26 5.18 3.39
CA ALA A 152 -30.55 6.40 3.00
C ALA A 152 -29.29 6.58 3.85
N ASN A 153 -28.20 7.01 3.23
CA ASN A 153 -26.97 7.30 3.94
C ASN A 153 -27.13 8.51 4.88
N ALA A 154 -26.58 8.41 6.08
CA ALA A 154 -26.51 9.48 7.08
C ALA A 154 -25.10 9.56 7.69
N PRO A 155 -24.09 10.01 6.91
CA PRO A 155 -22.70 10.02 7.38
C PRO A 155 -22.51 10.92 8.62
N LEU A 156 -21.76 10.42 9.58
CA LEU A 156 -21.40 11.09 10.83
C LEU A 156 -19.90 11.37 10.82
N SER A 157 -19.52 12.63 11.11
CA SER A 157 -18.13 12.99 11.33
C SER A 157 -17.64 12.37 12.64
N VAL A 158 -16.59 11.56 12.59
CA VAL A 158 -16.00 10.91 13.77
C VAL A 158 -14.64 11.49 14.13
N ALA A 159 -13.92 12.05 13.17
CA ALA A 159 -12.65 12.71 13.42
C ALA A 159 -12.36 13.78 12.36
N THR A 160 -11.67 14.85 12.80
CA THR A 160 -11.13 15.88 11.92
C THR A 160 -9.73 16.29 12.37
N ALA A 161 -8.87 16.64 11.43
CA ALA A 161 -7.57 17.20 11.76
C ALA A 161 -7.04 18.11 10.65
N LYS A 162 -6.18 19.05 11.05
CA LYS A 162 -5.35 19.85 10.15
C LYS A 162 -3.91 19.36 10.28
N ILE A 163 -3.41 18.71 9.23
CA ILE A 163 -2.10 18.05 9.23
C ILE A 163 -1.07 18.98 8.58
N PRO A 164 0.01 19.34 9.28
CA PRO A 164 1.05 20.22 8.73
C PRO A 164 1.74 19.61 7.49
N PRO A 165 2.44 20.43 6.68
CA PRO A 165 3.32 19.96 5.64
C PRO A 165 4.31 18.90 6.14
N LEU A 166 4.54 17.85 5.33
CA LEU A 166 5.50 16.76 5.59
C LEU A 166 5.33 16.10 6.98
N SER A 167 4.09 16.02 7.45
CA SER A 167 3.73 15.46 8.76
C SER A 167 2.63 14.43 8.60
N LEU A 168 2.37 13.69 9.68
CA LEU A 168 1.28 12.72 9.72
C LEU A 168 0.43 12.86 10.98
N ARG A 169 -0.74 12.20 10.96
CA ARG A 169 -1.64 12.08 12.11
C ARG A 169 -2.18 10.67 12.22
N VAL A 170 -2.14 10.12 13.43
CA VAL A 170 -2.82 8.87 13.79
C VAL A 170 -4.23 9.18 14.28
N PHE A 171 -5.23 8.51 13.73
CA PHE A 171 -6.61 8.55 14.16
C PHE A 171 -6.98 7.19 14.74
N GLN A 172 -7.11 7.12 16.05
CA GLN A 172 -7.62 5.93 16.73
C GLN A 172 -9.14 5.95 16.66
N LEU A 173 -9.73 4.99 15.95
CA LEU A 173 -11.17 4.97 15.67
C LEU A 173 -11.93 3.98 16.54
N GLY A 174 -11.23 3.13 17.27
CA GLY A 174 -11.82 2.05 18.06
C GLY A 174 -12.27 0.88 17.19
N PRO A 175 -12.58 -0.28 17.80
CA PRO A 175 -13.02 -1.45 17.07
C PRO A 175 -14.42 -1.23 16.46
N ARG A 176 -14.60 -1.75 15.22
CA ARG A 176 -15.85 -1.73 14.48
C ARG A 176 -15.89 -2.95 13.56
N GLU A 177 -16.32 -4.08 14.10
CA GLU A 177 -16.35 -5.34 13.40
C GLU A 177 -16.98 -5.23 12.00
N VAL A 178 -16.38 -5.89 11.04
CA VAL A 178 -16.77 -5.84 9.63
C VAL A 178 -18.19 -6.37 9.38
N ASP A 179 -18.64 -7.31 10.21
CA ASP A 179 -19.98 -7.88 10.16
C ASP A 179 -21.01 -7.15 11.04
N GLY A 180 -20.56 -6.17 11.84
CA GLY A 180 -21.37 -5.40 12.76
C GLY A 180 -21.63 -6.06 14.11
N SER A 181 -20.96 -7.18 14.43
CA SER A 181 -21.03 -7.84 15.74
C SER A 181 -20.35 -7.02 16.84
N PRO A 182 -20.66 -7.27 18.12
CA PRO A 182 -19.97 -6.63 19.23
C PRO A 182 -18.51 -7.13 19.34
N PRO A 183 -17.51 -6.24 19.38
CA PRO A 183 -16.09 -6.61 19.31
C PRO A 183 -15.54 -7.36 20.55
N GLY A 184 -16.32 -7.54 21.59
CA GLY A 184 -15.91 -8.25 22.79
C GLY A 184 -16.41 -9.69 22.88
N GLU A 185 -17.23 -10.14 21.96
CA GLU A 185 -17.75 -11.51 21.93
C GLU A 185 -16.68 -12.46 21.38
N PHE A 186 -16.67 -13.70 21.92
CA PHE A 186 -15.77 -14.73 21.39
C PHE A 186 -16.20 -15.10 19.98
N ASP A 187 -15.28 -15.05 19.05
CA ASP A 187 -15.54 -15.32 17.66
C ASP A 187 -15.68 -16.83 17.39
N THR A 188 -16.90 -17.26 17.17
CA THR A 188 -17.25 -18.66 16.85
C THR A 188 -18.08 -18.79 15.58
N GLY A 189 -18.32 -17.68 14.90
CA GLY A 189 -19.23 -17.56 13.78
C GLY A 189 -18.57 -17.38 12.42
N THR A 190 -19.36 -16.91 11.50
CA THR A 190 -18.92 -16.39 10.22
C THR A 190 -19.12 -14.88 10.19
N HIS A 191 -18.15 -14.15 9.68
CA HIS A 191 -18.23 -12.72 9.44
C HIS A 191 -18.60 -12.40 7.97
N THR A 192 -19.03 -13.39 7.19
CA THR A 192 -19.67 -13.16 5.90
C THR A 192 -20.94 -12.35 6.11
N ALA A 193 -20.95 -11.11 5.61
CA ALA A 193 -22.01 -10.15 5.90
C ALA A 193 -22.12 -9.06 4.82
N LEU A 194 -23.23 -8.32 4.89
CA LEU A 194 -23.40 -7.04 4.20
C LEU A 194 -23.73 -5.98 5.25
N THR A 195 -22.80 -5.06 5.52
CA THR A 195 -22.90 -4.05 6.57
C THR A 195 -22.59 -2.64 6.06
N ARG A 196 -22.49 -1.66 6.98
CA ARG A 196 -21.95 -0.31 6.75
C ARG A 196 -20.76 -0.03 7.66
N ALA A 197 -19.86 -1.00 7.81
CA ALA A 197 -18.72 -0.90 8.72
C ALA A 197 -17.55 -0.04 8.19
N ALA A 198 -17.63 0.54 6.99
CA ALA A 198 -16.56 1.34 6.42
C ALA A 198 -16.44 2.75 7.02
N TYR A 199 -15.22 3.27 7.03
CA TYR A 199 -14.89 4.66 7.25
C TYR A 199 -14.53 5.33 5.92
N ARG A 200 -15.00 6.56 5.70
CA ARG A 200 -14.57 7.41 4.60
C ARG A 200 -13.61 8.47 5.11
N VAL A 201 -12.44 8.57 4.49
CA VAL A 201 -11.41 9.57 4.78
C VAL A 201 -11.35 10.53 3.60
N THR A 202 -11.56 11.81 3.84
CA THR A 202 -11.46 12.85 2.81
C THR A 202 -10.49 13.95 3.21
N SER A 203 -9.85 14.57 2.22
CA SER A 203 -8.94 15.69 2.44
C SER A 203 -9.07 16.75 1.34
N ASN A 204 -8.84 18.02 1.68
CA ASN A 204 -8.79 19.12 0.70
C ASN A 204 -7.53 19.08 -0.17
N PHE A 205 -6.45 18.45 0.27
CA PHE A 205 -5.21 18.22 -0.49
C PHE A 205 -4.88 16.73 -0.56
N PRO A 206 -4.17 16.28 -1.62
CA PRO A 206 -3.79 14.89 -1.71
C PRO A 206 -2.88 14.47 -0.56
N VAL A 207 -3.27 13.39 0.11
CA VAL A 207 -2.60 12.76 1.25
C VAL A 207 -2.24 11.32 0.92
N VAL A 208 -1.57 10.62 1.84
CA VAL A 208 -1.40 9.17 1.85
C VAL A 208 -2.09 8.63 3.10
N ALA A 209 -2.83 7.55 2.97
CA ALA A 209 -3.50 6.92 4.10
C ALA A 209 -3.09 5.45 4.26
N TYR A 210 -3.02 5.00 5.51
CA TYR A 210 -2.79 3.62 5.92
C TYR A 210 -3.84 3.23 6.95
N GLN A 211 -4.21 1.95 6.99
CA GLN A 211 -4.95 1.39 8.13
C GLN A 211 -4.05 0.41 8.88
N PHE A 212 -4.32 0.26 10.18
CA PHE A 212 -3.62 -0.63 11.10
C PHE A 212 -4.65 -1.38 11.94
N ASN A 213 -4.53 -2.68 11.98
CA ASN A 213 -5.49 -3.56 12.65
C ASN A 213 -4.78 -4.61 13.54
N PRO A 214 -4.48 -4.29 14.81
CA PRO A 214 -4.41 -2.96 15.40
C PRO A 214 -3.07 -2.23 15.15
N LEU A 215 -2.99 -0.94 15.54
CA LEU A 215 -1.73 -0.18 15.46
C LEU A 215 -0.66 -0.70 16.45
N PHE A 216 -1.09 -1.13 17.62
CA PHE A 216 -0.18 -1.56 18.69
C PHE A 216 -0.28 -3.06 18.92
N ASN A 217 0.81 -3.76 18.75
CA ASN A 217 0.93 -5.16 19.14
C ASN A 217 1.04 -5.29 20.66
N ALA A 218 -0.10 -5.08 21.37
CA ALA A 218 -0.18 -5.13 22.83
C ALA A 218 -1.41 -5.94 23.25
N ALA A 219 -1.19 -7.04 23.98
CA ALA A 219 -2.22 -8.00 24.39
C ALA A 219 -2.95 -8.67 23.20
N VAL A 220 -2.28 -8.79 22.08
CA VAL A 220 -2.73 -9.47 20.86
C VAL A 220 -1.60 -10.37 20.34
N PHE A 221 -1.93 -11.33 19.50
CA PHE A 221 -0.93 -12.12 18.78
C PHE A 221 -0.93 -11.81 17.26
N SER A 222 -1.90 -11.03 16.78
CA SER A 222 -2.07 -10.79 15.35
C SER A 222 -2.32 -9.30 15.06
N ASN A 223 -1.58 -8.77 14.10
CA ASN A 223 -1.75 -7.41 13.62
C ASN A 223 -1.08 -7.22 12.25
N ASP A 224 -1.72 -6.52 11.36
CA ASP A 224 -1.14 -6.12 10.08
C ASP A 224 -1.57 -4.68 9.72
N ALA A 225 -1.09 -4.19 8.60
CA ALA A 225 -1.39 -2.85 8.11
C ALA A 225 -1.49 -2.84 6.59
N SER A 226 -2.35 -2.01 6.05
CA SER A 226 -2.50 -1.85 4.62
C SER A 226 -2.30 -0.41 4.16
N LEU A 227 -1.54 -0.23 3.06
CA LEU A 227 -1.49 1.04 2.33
C LEU A 227 -2.80 1.22 1.54
N LEU A 228 -3.59 2.23 1.92
CA LEU A 228 -4.84 2.52 1.25
C LEU A 228 -4.62 3.17 -0.12
N LYS A 229 -5.43 2.77 -1.09
CA LYS A 229 -5.45 3.33 -2.45
C LYS A 229 -6.65 4.26 -2.56
N PRO A 230 -6.45 5.53 -2.95
CA PRO A 230 -7.54 6.50 -3.03
C PRO A 230 -8.49 6.21 -4.20
N VAL A 231 -9.72 6.63 -4.08
CA VAL A 231 -10.75 6.47 -5.13
C VAL A 231 -10.27 7.03 -6.48
N GLU A 232 -9.46 8.08 -6.46
CA GLU A 232 -8.81 8.65 -7.64
C GLU A 232 -7.95 7.61 -8.39
N ALA A 233 -7.26 6.76 -7.66
CA ALA A 233 -6.47 5.68 -8.23
C ALA A 233 -7.35 4.53 -8.74
N LEU A 234 -8.50 4.29 -8.15
CA LEU A 234 -9.44 3.24 -8.54
C LEU A 234 -10.35 3.63 -9.69
N SER A 235 -10.45 4.93 -10.00
CA SER A 235 -11.33 5.45 -11.05
C SER A 235 -10.79 5.14 -12.45
N VAL A 236 -11.67 4.74 -13.37
CA VAL A 236 -11.37 4.59 -14.80
C VAL A 236 -11.91 5.76 -15.60
N ALA A 237 -11.38 5.98 -16.80
CA ALA A 237 -11.90 6.99 -17.69
C ALA A 237 -13.36 6.69 -18.07
N PRO A 238 -14.19 7.72 -18.34
CA PRO A 238 -15.54 7.51 -18.84
C PRO A 238 -15.56 6.58 -20.06
N GLY A 239 -16.48 5.62 -20.09
CA GLY A 239 -16.61 4.64 -21.18
C GLY A 239 -15.72 3.40 -21.09
N GLN A 240 -14.80 3.32 -20.15
CA GLN A 240 -14.06 2.08 -19.86
C GLN A 240 -14.91 1.18 -18.95
N LEU A 241 -15.16 -0.04 -19.44
CA LEU A 241 -15.89 -1.04 -18.69
C LEU A 241 -15.07 -1.57 -17.51
N ALA A 242 -15.79 -1.84 -16.44
CA ALA A 242 -15.43 -2.68 -15.30
C ALA A 242 -14.06 -2.43 -14.67
N ARG A 243 -14.14 -1.98 -13.47
CA ARG A 243 -13.04 -2.06 -12.49
C ARG A 243 -12.96 -3.49 -12.05
N SER A 244 -11.90 -4.16 -12.43
CA SER A 244 -11.70 -5.55 -12.09
C SER A 244 -10.43 -5.74 -11.30
N TYR A 245 -10.52 -6.70 -10.37
CA TYR A 245 -9.44 -7.14 -9.53
C TYR A 245 -9.26 -8.64 -9.73
N VAL A 246 -8.03 -9.09 -9.78
CA VAL A 246 -7.69 -10.51 -9.53
C VAL A 246 -7.19 -10.57 -8.10
N VAL A 247 -7.84 -11.37 -7.28
CA VAL A 247 -7.52 -11.46 -5.86
C VAL A 247 -6.16 -12.12 -5.70
N LEU A 248 -5.32 -11.50 -4.91
CA LEU A 248 -4.02 -11.97 -4.48
C LEU A 248 -4.07 -12.04 -2.96
N GLY A 249 -4.05 -13.24 -2.39
CA GLY A 249 -4.19 -13.53 -0.97
C GLY A 249 -3.21 -14.60 -0.54
N TRP A 250 -3.42 -15.13 0.67
CA TRP A 250 -2.63 -16.20 1.28
C TRP A 250 -3.56 -17.14 2.06
N PRO A 251 -3.24 -18.43 2.23
CA PRO A 251 -4.16 -19.39 2.84
C PRO A 251 -4.41 -19.17 4.33
N GLN A 252 -5.65 -19.38 4.79
CA GLN A 252 -5.99 -19.43 6.22
C GLN A 252 -5.33 -20.63 6.91
N THR A 253 -5.06 -20.53 8.22
CA THR A 253 -4.31 -21.55 8.94
C THR A 253 -5.16 -22.60 9.64
N ILE A 254 -6.40 -22.30 10.02
CA ILE A 254 -7.29 -23.20 10.76
C ILE A 254 -8.67 -23.19 10.08
N ALA A 255 -9.38 -24.31 10.15
CA ALA A 255 -10.75 -24.39 9.69
C ALA A 255 -11.67 -25.01 10.75
N SER A 256 -12.93 -24.62 10.76
CA SER A 256 -13.94 -25.15 11.67
C SER A 256 -14.36 -26.55 11.23
N THR A 257 -13.56 -27.55 11.59
CA THR A 257 -13.78 -28.96 11.29
C THR A 257 -13.58 -29.83 12.53
N ASP A 258 -14.08 -31.06 12.50
CA ASP A 258 -13.81 -32.06 13.51
C ASP A 258 -12.55 -32.91 13.22
N ASP A 259 -11.79 -32.55 12.18
CA ASP A 259 -10.51 -33.19 11.85
C ASP A 259 -9.36 -32.54 12.66
N PRO A 260 -8.67 -33.28 13.54
CA PRO A 260 -7.56 -32.77 14.33
C PRO A 260 -6.33 -32.38 13.49
N ASN A 261 -6.30 -32.72 12.21
CA ASN A 261 -5.25 -32.27 11.29
C ASN A 261 -5.49 -30.85 10.77
N THR A 262 -6.69 -30.30 10.92
CA THR A 262 -7.09 -29.00 10.40
C THR A 262 -7.67 -28.08 11.47
N ASN A 263 -7.95 -28.60 12.67
CA ASN A 263 -8.39 -27.80 13.83
C ASN A 263 -7.76 -28.32 15.12
N PHE A 264 -7.33 -27.42 16.00
CA PHE A 264 -6.71 -27.76 17.29
C PHE A 264 -7.71 -28.28 18.31
N ASN A 265 -8.96 -27.87 18.23
CA ASN A 265 -10.02 -28.27 19.13
C ASN A 265 -11.27 -28.72 18.36
N PRO A 266 -11.28 -29.96 17.86
CA PRO A 266 -12.40 -30.45 17.07
C PRO A 266 -13.74 -30.50 17.84
N SER A 267 -13.70 -30.48 19.18
CA SER A 267 -14.91 -30.48 20.02
C SER A 267 -15.53 -29.09 20.20
N ASP A 268 -14.74 -28.04 19.95
CA ASP A 268 -15.13 -26.63 20.01
C ASP A 268 -14.31 -25.90 18.94
N PRO A 269 -14.65 -26.11 17.68
CA PRO A 269 -13.82 -25.67 16.58
C PRO A 269 -13.78 -24.16 16.47
N ILE A 270 -12.56 -23.63 16.46
CA ILE A 270 -12.24 -22.24 16.15
C ILE A 270 -11.86 -22.18 14.69
N ASP A 271 -12.22 -21.11 14.04
CA ASP A 271 -11.96 -20.82 12.64
C ASP A 271 -11.20 -19.50 12.52
N LEU A 272 -10.19 -19.48 11.66
CA LEU A 272 -9.40 -18.28 11.37
C LEU A 272 -9.42 -18.07 9.86
N ARG A 273 -10.52 -17.49 9.39
CA ARG A 273 -10.90 -17.50 7.97
C ARG A 273 -10.08 -16.56 7.11
N ALA A 274 -9.98 -16.89 5.83
CA ALA A 274 -9.57 -15.95 4.82
C ALA A 274 -10.78 -15.14 4.35
N PHE A 275 -10.61 -13.84 4.15
CA PHE A 275 -11.67 -12.95 3.74
C PHE A 275 -11.38 -12.23 2.42
N LEU A 276 -12.47 -11.81 1.78
CA LEU A 276 -12.50 -10.90 0.64
C LEU A 276 -13.55 -9.81 0.93
N THR A 277 -13.09 -8.60 1.21
CA THR A 277 -13.94 -7.49 1.64
C THR A 277 -14.04 -6.44 0.55
N ILE A 278 -15.27 -6.05 0.18
CA ILE A 278 -15.54 -5.11 -0.90
C ILE A 278 -16.36 -3.94 -0.36
N VAL A 279 -15.83 -2.72 -0.53
CA VAL A 279 -16.48 -1.49 -0.08
C VAL A 279 -17.08 -0.73 -1.25
N GLY A 280 -18.37 -0.43 -1.18
CA GLY A 280 -19.04 0.47 -2.10
C GLY A 280 -18.66 1.93 -1.84
N THR A 281 -18.24 2.66 -2.89
CA THR A 281 -17.85 4.07 -2.76
C THR A 281 -18.86 5.02 -3.40
N ARG A 282 -19.78 4.50 -4.19
CA ARG A 282 -20.82 5.25 -4.93
C ARG A 282 -22.15 4.52 -4.85
N ALA A 283 -23.25 5.27 -5.01
CA ALA A 283 -24.58 4.70 -5.01
C ALA A 283 -24.81 3.75 -6.20
N ASN A 284 -25.60 2.70 -5.96
CA ASN A 284 -26.00 1.72 -6.98
C ASN A 284 -24.82 1.01 -7.68
N THR A 285 -23.71 0.81 -6.96
CA THR A 285 -22.53 0.09 -7.47
C THR A 285 -22.85 -1.40 -7.61
N LYS A 286 -22.86 -1.91 -8.82
CA LYS A 286 -23.01 -3.35 -9.09
C LYS A 286 -21.68 -4.04 -8.93
N VAL A 287 -21.65 -5.06 -8.11
CA VAL A 287 -20.47 -5.89 -7.84
C VAL A 287 -20.76 -7.34 -8.20
N LYS A 288 -19.79 -7.99 -8.84
CA LYS A 288 -19.80 -9.42 -9.17
C LYS A 288 -18.48 -10.03 -8.73
N VAL A 289 -18.54 -11.13 -7.99
CA VAL A 289 -17.38 -11.93 -7.57
C VAL A 289 -17.47 -13.32 -8.19
N GLU A 290 -16.48 -13.69 -8.99
CA GLU A 290 -16.27 -15.07 -9.45
C GLU A 290 -15.25 -15.72 -8.52
N THR A 291 -15.73 -16.57 -7.59
CA THR A 291 -14.88 -17.09 -6.52
C THR A 291 -14.06 -18.30 -6.94
N ARG A 292 -12.83 -18.40 -6.43
CA ARG A 292 -11.94 -19.57 -6.52
C ARG A 292 -11.92 -20.40 -5.24
N ALA A 293 -12.52 -19.91 -4.16
CA ALA A 293 -12.75 -20.63 -2.90
C ALA A 293 -14.25 -20.91 -2.70
N GLY A 294 -14.60 -21.81 -1.81
CA GLY A 294 -15.94 -21.85 -1.22
C GLY A 294 -16.17 -20.62 -0.35
N ILE A 295 -17.41 -20.14 -0.28
CA ILE A 295 -17.82 -19.04 0.58
C ILE A 295 -18.85 -19.59 1.57
N ILE A 296 -18.59 -19.42 2.85
CA ILE A 296 -19.59 -19.68 3.89
C ILE A 296 -20.62 -18.55 3.86
N GLY A 297 -21.91 -18.91 3.90
CA GLY A 297 -22.98 -17.92 3.85
C GLY A 297 -23.18 -17.18 5.17
N GLY A 298 -23.60 -15.91 5.09
CA GLY A 298 -23.94 -15.10 6.25
C GLY A 298 -24.78 -13.89 5.86
N GLY A 299 -25.74 -13.50 6.71
CA GLY A 299 -26.66 -12.42 6.40
C GLY A 299 -27.38 -12.62 5.07
N PRO A 300 -27.34 -11.66 4.13
CA PRO A 300 -27.94 -11.80 2.80
C PRO A 300 -27.09 -12.56 1.79
N VAL A 301 -25.85 -12.98 2.16
CA VAL A 301 -24.93 -13.67 1.27
C VAL A 301 -25.14 -15.17 1.34
N PRO A 302 -25.49 -15.87 0.25
CA PRO A 302 -25.68 -17.30 0.26
C PRO A 302 -24.34 -18.04 0.29
N THR A 303 -24.31 -19.22 0.92
CA THR A 303 -23.21 -20.17 0.75
C THR A 303 -22.97 -20.44 -0.72
N THR A 304 -21.74 -20.29 -1.17
CA THR A 304 -21.38 -20.37 -2.58
C THR A 304 -20.21 -21.33 -2.77
N ALA A 305 -20.40 -22.33 -3.61
CA ALA A 305 -19.34 -23.30 -3.91
C ALA A 305 -18.19 -22.65 -4.70
N LYS A 306 -17.01 -23.23 -4.60
CA LYS A 306 -15.85 -22.88 -5.43
C LYS A 306 -16.22 -22.85 -6.91
N GLY A 307 -15.85 -21.75 -7.59
CA GLY A 307 -16.20 -21.48 -9.00
C GLY A 307 -17.58 -20.86 -9.18
N GLY A 308 -18.31 -20.60 -8.09
CA GLY A 308 -19.59 -19.91 -8.12
C GLY A 308 -19.47 -18.40 -8.29
N VAL A 309 -20.62 -17.73 -8.24
CA VAL A 309 -20.73 -16.28 -8.45
C VAL A 309 -21.58 -15.67 -7.35
N VAL A 310 -21.09 -14.54 -6.79
CA VAL A 310 -21.83 -13.70 -5.85
C VAL A 310 -22.05 -12.34 -6.52
N GLU A 311 -23.28 -11.84 -6.48
CA GLU A 311 -23.63 -10.52 -7.03
C GLU A 311 -24.37 -9.70 -5.99
N HIS A 312 -23.95 -8.43 -5.82
CA HIS A 312 -24.60 -7.47 -4.94
C HIS A 312 -24.62 -6.06 -5.55
N VAL A 313 -25.52 -5.23 -5.04
CA VAL A 313 -25.54 -3.80 -5.32
C VAL A 313 -25.20 -3.06 -4.04
N LEU A 314 -24.10 -2.30 -4.07
CA LEU A 314 -23.57 -1.57 -2.93
C LEU A 314 -23.84 -0.07 -3.05
N GLY A 315 -24.11 0.57 -1.92
CA GLY A 315 -24.08 2.02 -1.74
C GLY A 315 -22.76 2.49 -1.12
N PRO A 316 -22.58 3.82 -0.93
CA PRO A 316 -21.46 4.33 -0.13
C PRO A 316 -21.52 3.78 1.29
N PHE A 317 -20.38 3.45 1.87
CA PHE A 317 -20.19 2.80 3.18
C PHE A 317 -20.63 1.33 3.25
N ASP A 318 -21.36 0.80 2.26
CA ASP A 318 -21.71 -0.62 2.28
C ASP A 318 -20.45 -1.48 2.13
N VAL A 319 -20.33 -2.50 2.99
CA VAL A 319 -19.24 -3.46 3.05
C VAL A 319 -19.81 -4.85 2.82
N LEU A 320 -19.37 -5.51 1.77
CA LEU A 320 -19.62 -6.92 1.49
C LEU A 320 -18.38 -7.70 1.93
N ASN A 321 -18.47 -8.42 3.05
CA ASN A 321 -17.43 -9.33 3.52
C ASN A 321 -17.78 -10.77 3.14
N LEU A 322 -16.83 -11.49 2.57
CA LEU A 322 -16.95 -12.88 2.14
C LEU A 322 -15.84 -13.68 2.79
N GLU A 323 -16.18 -14.84 3.37
CA GLU A 323 -15.22 -15.72 4.05
C GLU A 323 -15.19 -17.11 3.47
N THR A 324 -14.00 -17.71 3.52
CA THR A 324 -13.79 -19.12 3.16
C THR A 324 -14.22 -20.05 4.29
N ASP A 325 -14.43 -21.32 3.98
CA ASP A 325 -14.92 -22.33 4.91
C ASP A 325 -13.99 -23.56 5.04
N ASP A 326 -12.78 -23.50 4.43
CA ASP A 326 -11.94 -24.68 4.32
C ASP A 326 -10.49 -24.39 4.74
N PHE A 327 -9.84 -25.40 5.26
CA PHE A 327 -8.43 -25.36 5.63
C PHE A 327 -7.53 -25.05 4.43
N ASN A 328 -6.56 -24.15 4.61
CA ASN A 328 -5.71 -23.63 3.53
C ASN A 328 -6.48 -23.03 2.34
N ALA A 329 -7.75 -22.65 2.53
CA ALA A 329 -8.47 -21.90 1.53
C ALA A 329 -8.03 -20.42 1.53
N ASP A 330 -8.04 -19.83 0.36
CA ASP A 330 -7.93 -18.39 0.15
C ASP A 330 -8.67 -17.99 -1.14
N PHE A 331 -8.90 -16.69 -1.30
CA PHE A 331 -9.55 -16.17 -2.50
C PHE A 331 -8.61 -15.93 -3.69
N THR A 332 -7.34 -16.35 -3.63
CA THR A 332 -6.38 -16.14 -4.73
C THR A 332 -6.92 -16.64 -6.06
N GLY A 333 -6.88 -15.78 -7.06
CA GLY A 333 -7.39 -16.06 -8.40
C GLY A 333 -8.87 -15.79 -8.60
N SER A 334 -9.63 -15.48 -7.55
CA SER A 334 -10.98 -14.95 -7.68
C SER A 334 -10.96 -13.61 -8.42
N VAL A 335 -12.07 -13.27 -9.09
CA VAL A 335 -12.17 -12.04 -9.87
C VAL A 335 -13.32 -11.20 -9.35
N VAL A 336 -13.04 -9.96 -9.02
CA VAL A 336 -14.05 -8.96 -8.63
C VAL A 336 -14.27 -7.98 -9.77
N TRP A 337 -15.52 -7.75 -10.14
CA TRP A 337 -15.96 -6.80 -11.14
C TRP A 337 -16.88 -5.76 -10.51
N ALA A 338 -16.71 -4.49 -10.87
CA ALA A 338 -17.62 -3.44 -10.45
C ALA A 338 -17.84 -2.39 -11.55
N ASP A 339 -19.03 -1.82 -11.65
CA ASP A 339 -19.35 -0.76 -12.62
C ASP A 339 -18.99 0.64 -12.11
N GLN A 340 -18.75 0.78 -10.80
CA GLN A 340 -18.28 2.01 -10.14
C GLN A 340 -16.99 1.70 -9.34
N PRO A 341 -16.23 2.72 -8.86
CA PRO A 341 -15.11 2.48 -7.97
C PRO A 341 -15.52 1.71 -6.73
N VAL A 342 -14.82 0.63 -6.45
CA VAL A 342 -14.89 -0.12 -5.20
C VAL A 342 -13.51 -0.24 -4.60
N VAL A 343 -13.43 -0.34 -3.27
CA VAL A 343 -12.24 -0.75 -2.57
C VAL A 343 -12.34 -2.24 -2.30
N VAL A 344 -11.27 -2.97 -2.49
CA VAL A 344 -11.23 -4.42 -2.29
C VAL A 344 -10.05 -4.75 -1.40
N PHE A 345 -10.30 -5.45 -0.29
CA PHE A 345 -9.27 -6.02 0.58
C PHE A 345 -9.29 -7.54 0.46
N ALA A 346 -8.13 -8.14 0.65
CA ALA A 346 -7.99 -9.58 0.87
C ALA A 346 -7.03 -9.81 2.04
N GLY A 347 -7.33 -10.82 2.84
CA GLY A 347 -6.54 -11.15 4.00
C GLY A 347 -7.04 -12.41 4.71
N ASN A 348 -6.63 -12.56 5.96
CA ASN A 348 -6.99 -13.67 6.84
C ASN A 348 -7.06 -13.15 8.27
N GLU A 349 -7.95 -13.70 9.09
CA GLU A 349 -7.89 -13.48 10.54
C GLU A 349 -6.54 -13.93 11.10
N ALA A 350 -6.04 -15.09 10.64
CA ALA A 350 -4.65 -15.50 10.87
C ALA A 350 -4.16 -16.48 9.80
N SER A 351 -2.88 -16.38 9.46
CA SER A 351 -2.21 -17.24 8.50
C SER A 351 -0.77 -17.55 8.88
N ASP A 352 -0.29 -18.70 8.48
CA ASP A 352 1.12 -19.10 8.60
C ASP A 352 1.89 -18.83 7.30
N ALA A 353 3.18 -18.52 7.41
CA ALA A 353 4.08 -18.45 6.25
C ALA A 353 5.41 -19.19 6.53
N PRO A 354 5.63 -20.35 5.89
CA PRO A 354 4.78 -20.99 4.88
C PRO A 354 3.50 -21.56 5.50
N PHE A 355 2.46 -21.75 4.69
CA PHE A 355 1.31 -22.54 5.09
C PHE A 355 1.65 -24.03 5.08
N PHE A 356 0.89 -24.83 5.83
CA PHE A 356 1.12 -26.26 6.02
C PHE A 356 -0.09 -27.05 5.58
N ASP A 357 0.14 -28.27 5.10
CA ASP A 357 -0.91 -29.21 4.70
C ASP A 357 -1.56 -29.95 5.89
N ASN A 358 -1.00 -29.77 7.10
CA ASN A 358 -1.46 -30.41 8.32
C ASN A 358 -0.95 -29.64 9.54
N LEU A 359 -1.80 -29.42 10.54
CA LEU A 359 -1.45 -28.70 11.78
C LEU A 359 -0.29 -29.34 12.57
N SER A 360 -0.10 -30.66 12.45
CA SER A 360 1.06 -31.31 13.12
C SER A 360 2.42 -30.88 12.57
N LYS A 361 2.44 -30.27 11.38
CA LYS A 361 3.65 -29.73 10.75
C LYS A 361 3.81 -28.24 10.98
N ARG A 362 2.78 -27.63 11.59
CA ARG A 362 2.75 -26.18 11.81
C ARG A 362 3.90 -25.74 12.73
N ARG A 363 4.48 -24.60 12.39
CA ARG A 363 5.45 -23.87 13.19
C ARG A 363 4.83 -22.56 13.69
N CYS A 364 5.37 -21.98 14.77
CA CYS A 364 4.91 -20.68 15.26
C CYS A 364 5.42 -19.55 14.35
N CYS A 365 4.72 -18.49 14.16
CA CYS A 365 3.38 -18.22 14.62
C CYS A 365 2.58 -17.71 13.42
N ALA A 366 1.24 -17.78 13.52
CA ALA A 366 0.35 -17.16 12.54
C ALA A 366 0.13 -15.70 12.87
N ASP A 367 -0.22 -14.91 11.87
CA ASP A 367 -0.62 -13.52 12.03
C ASP A 367 -1.79 -13.17 11.12
N HIS A 368 -2.49 -12.08 11.46
CA HIS A 368 -3.43 -11.42 10.57
C HIS A 368 -2.72 -10.92 9.32
N LEU A 369 -3.36 -11.09 8.18
CA LEU A 369 -2.89 -10.53 6.93
C LEU A 369 -3.98 -9.64 6.34
N GLU A 370 -3.62 -8.42 5.94
CA GLU A 370 -4.54 -7.55 5.24
C GLU A 370 -3.86 -6.71 4.16
N GLU A 371 -4.44 -6.66 2.97
CA GLU A 371 -3.98 -5.77 1.92
C GLU A 371 -5.14 -5.22 1.08
N GLN A 372 -5.18 -3.90 0.89
CA GLN A 372 -6.02 -3.34 -0.15
C GLN A 372 -5.46 -3.69 -1.52
N LEU A 373 -6.25 -4.42 -2.31
CA LEU A 373 -5.84 -4.87 -3.62
C LEU A 373 -5.77 -3.74 -4.63
N ASP A 374 -4.88 -3.90 -5.58
CA ASP A 374 -4.75 -3.03 -6.74
C ASP A 374 -5.66 -3.53 -7.90
N PRO A 375 -6.30 -2.64 -8.68
CA PRO A 375 -7.05 -3.04 -9.87
C PRO A 375 -6.12 -3.59 -10.95
N ILE A 376 -6.61 -4.51 -11.79
CA ILE A 376 -5.84 -5.21 -12.84
C ILE A 376 -4.97 -4.26 -13.70
N ARG A 377 -5.45 -3.05 -13.95
CA ARG A 377 -4.73 -2.07 -14.78
C ARG A 377 -3.40 -1.58 -14.18
N THR A 378 -3.16 -1.80 -12.89
CA THR A 378 -1.91 -1.43 -12.21
C THR A 378 -0.86 -2.53 -12.29
N ALA A 379 -1.26 -3.73 -12.75
CA ALA A 379 -0.34 -4.85 -12.94
C ALA A 379 0.84 -4.45 -13.84
N GLY A 380 2.00 -5.00 -13.54
CA GLY A 380 3.25 -4.69 -14.23
C GLY A 380 3.98 -5.91 -14.73
N THR A 381 5.16 -5.67 -15.30
CA THR A 381 5.96 -6.74 -15.91
C THR A 381 7.35 -6.87 -15.32
N ARG A 382 7.75 -5.96 -14.41
CA ARG A 382 9.08 -5.96 -13.80
C ARG A 382 9.00 -5.59 -12.34
N PHE A 383 9.58 -6.43 -11.47
CA PHE A 383 9.54 -6.28 -10.02
C PHE A 383 10.90 -6.56 -9.40
N VAL A 384 11.13 -5.96 -8.22
CA VAL A 384 12.28 -6.24 -7.37
C VAL A 384 11.74 -6.92 -6.10
N ALA A 385 12.08 -8.18 -5.92
CA ALA A 385 11.80 -8.93 -4.71
C ALA A 385 12.92 -8.71 -3.70
N THR A 386 12.58 -8.27 -2.51
CA THR A 386 13.53 -8.05 -1.42
C THR A 386 13.20 -8.96 -0.24
N ILE A 387 14.21 -9.35 0.50
CA ILE A 387 14.07 -10.16 1.73
C ILE A 387 13.97 -9.20 2.92
N SER A 388 13.06 -9.43 3.84
CA SER A 388 12.95 -8.69 5.09
C SER A 388 14.25 -8.74 5.90
N ALA A 389 14.46 -7.77 6.80
CA ALA A 389 15.62 -7.78 7.68
C ALA A 389 15.71 -9.10 8.45
N ASN A 390 16.94 -9.65 8.57
CA ASN A 390 17.14 -10.94 9.22
C ASN A 390 16.87 -10.84 10.73
N ARG A 391 15.75 -11.41 11.17
CA ARG A 391 15.27 -11.28 12.56
C ARG A 391 16.18 -12.02 13.55
N SER A 392 16.65 -13.22 13.23
CA SER A 392 17.58 -13.95 14.10
C SER A 392 18.91 -13.22 14.28
N GLU A 393 19.42 -12.55 13.25
CA GLU A 393 20.62 -11.71 13.35
C GLU A 393 20.41 -10.50 14.27
N MET A 394 19.26 -9.83 14.17
CA MET A 394 18.94 -8.66 14.99
C MET A 394 18.76 -9.03 16.46
N VAL A 395 18.06 -10.12 16.73
CA VAL A 395 17.84 -10.64 18.08
C VAL A 395 19.18 -11.11 18.71
N ALA A 396 20.04 -11.77 17.93
CA ALA A 396 21.38 -12.13 18.38
C ALA A 396 22.24 -10.90 18.67
N LYS A 397 22.22 -9.87 17.80
CA LYS A 397 22.92 -8.59 18.02
C LYS A 397 22.40 -7.84 19.24
N ALA A 398 21.13 -8.00 19.59
CA ALA A 398 20.54 -7.45 20.82
C ALA A 398 20.93 -8.22 22.10
N GLY A 399 21.70 -9.31 21.98
CA GLY A 399 22.29 -10.03 23.11
C GLY A 399 21.68 -11.41 23.39
N ALA A 400 20.73 -11.88 22.58
CA ALA A 400 20.20 -13.24 22.75
C ALA A 400 21.22 -14.29 22.27
N SER A 401 21.31 -15.40 23.00
CA SER A 401 22.20 -16.53 22.64
C SER A 401 21.46 -17.46 21.65
N ILE A 402 21.32 -17.01 20.41
CA ILE A 402 20.70 -17.78 19.31
C ILE A 402 21.62 -17.83 18.08
N GLY A 403 21.40 -18.83 17.23
CA GLY A 403 22.07 -18.90 15.92
C GLY A 403 21.43 -17.97 14.90
N VAL A 404 22.22 -17.46 13.96
CA VAL A 404 21.72 -16.70 12.82
C VAL A 404 21.42 -17.69 11.69
N VAL A 405 20.20 -17.62 11.15
CA VAL A 405 19.76 -18.46 10.03
C VAL A 405 19.45 -17.58 8.80
N ALA A 406 19.56 -18.17 7.62
CA ALA A 406 19.10 -17.51 6.40
C ALA A 406 17.56 -17.52 6.41
N GLN A 407 16.98 -16.35 6.70
CA GLN A 407 15.52 -16.20 6.77
C GLN A 407 14.91 -16.28 5.37
N PRO A 408 13.91 -17.15 5.14
CA PRO A 408 13.17 -17.14 3.89
C PRO A 408 12.17 -15.99 3.83
N GLU A 409 11.81 -15.62 2.61
CA GLU A 409 10.63 -14.80 2.30
C GLU A 409 9.80 -15.58 1.29
N TYR A 410 8.49 -15.47 1.38
CA TYR A 410 7.56 -16.15 0.50
C TYR A 410 6.94 -15.14 -0.44
N PHE A 411 6.82 -15.52 -1.70
CA PHE A 411 6.29 -14.63 -2.73
C PHE A 411 5.22 -15.38 -3.52
N ARG A 412 4.20 -14.66 -3.93
CA ARG A 412 3.16 -15.14 -4.84
C ARG A 412 3.05 -14.23 -6.05
N VAL A 413 3.15 -14.79 -7.25
CA VAL A 413 2.95 -14.09 -8.51
C VAL A 413 1.71 -14.63 -9.21
N ILE A 414 0.83 -13.72 -9.69
CA ILE A 414 -0.44 -14.08 -10.30
C ILE A 414 -0.65 -13.42 -11.66
N ALA A 415 -1.14 -14.20 -12.62
CA ALA A 415 -1.51 -13.71 -13.94
C ALA A 415 -2.87 -13.00 -13.90
N VAL A 416 -2.94 -11.81 -14.50
CA VAL A 416 -4.15 -10.99 -14.55
C VAL A 416 -4.86 -11.00 -15.91
N THR A 417 -4.27 -11.66 -16.90
CA THR A 417 -4.79 -11.76 -18.28
C THR A 417 -5.23 -13.18 -18.62
N GLU A 418 -6.20 -13.33 -19.52
CA GLU A 418 -6.67 -14.64 -19.99
C GLU A 418 -5.57 -15.47 -20.67
N ALA A 419 -4.61 -14.81 -21.29
CA ALA A 419 -3.47 -15.48 -21.93
C ALA A 419 -2.47 -16.07 -20.93
N GLY A 420 -2.57 -15.68 -19.63
CA GLY A 420 -1.58 -16.02 -18.62
C GLY A 420 -0.29 -15.22 -18.77
N ALA A 421 0.82 -15.75 -18.24
CA ALA A 421 2.12 -15.10 -18.26
C ALA A 421 3.28 -16.10 -18.26
N GLN A 422 4.38 -15.75 -18.91
CA GLN A 422 5.68 -16.39 -18.77
C GLN A 422 6.57 -15.48 -17.92
N ILE A 423 7.15 -16.03 -16.89
CA ILE A 423 7.90 -15.29 -15.88
C ILE A 423 9.34 -15.79 -15.88
N THR A 424 10.28 -14.87 -15.83
CA THR A 424 11.70 -15.13 -15.62
C THR A 424 12.15 -14.47 -14.33
N THR A 425 12.92 -15.17 -13.53
CA THR A 425 13.54 -14.60 -12.33
C THR A 425 15.07 -14.71 -12.43
N THR A 426 15.78 -13.96 -11.60
CA THR A 426 17.26 -14.10 -11.46
C THR A 426 17.63 -15.22 -10.49
N LEU A 427 16.69 -15.97 -9.98
CA LEU A 427 16.90 -17.18 -9.19
C LEU A 427 17.32 -18.36 -10.08
N GLY A 428 17.93 -19.38 -9.47
CA GLY A 428 18.31 -20.61 -10.17
C GLY A 428 17.24 -21.70 -10.16
N GLY A 429 17.49 -22.78 -10.89
CA GLY A 429 16.68 -24.00 -10.85
C GLY A 429 15.25 -23.83 -11.36
N ALA A 430 14.30 -24.48 -10.72
CA ALA A 430 12.88 -24.45 -11.11
C ALA A 430 12.22 -23.08 -10.97
N GLN A 431 12.79 -22.20 -10.17
CA GLN A 431 12.28 -20.84 -9.96
C GLN A 431 12.76 -19.83 -11.02
N ALA A 432 13.72 -20.21 -11.87
CA ALA A 432 14.24 -19.34 -12.92
C ALA A 432 13.18 -19.00 -13.99
N GLN A 433 12.27 -19.94 -14.27
CA GLN A 433 11.21 -19.77 -15.25
C GLN A 433 9.90 -20.40 -14.76
N LEU A 434 8.82 -19.61 -14.78
CA LEU A 434 7.49 -20.04 -14.38
C LEU A 434 6.49 -19.76 -15.50
N SER A 435 5.48 -20.63 -15.62
CA SER A 435 4.41 -20.49 -16.61
C SER A 435 3.05 -20.48 -15.94
N LEU A 436 2.34 -19.36 -16.03
CA LEU A 436 1.00 -19.18 -15.51
C LEU A 436 -0.02 -19.28 -16.65
N LYS A 437 -0.95 -20.24 -16.54
CA LYS A 437 -1.91 -20.57 -17.61
C LYS A 437 -3.27 -19.91 -17.37
N GLY A 438 -3.44 -18.69 -17.84
CA GLY A 438 -4.69 -17.95 -17.76
C GLY A 438 -4.81 -17.03 -16.54
N ARG A 439 -5.87 -16.22 -16.54
CA ARG A 439 -6.18 -15.30 -15.43
C ARG A 439 -6.38 -16.05 -14.12
N GLY A 440 -5.80 -15.54 -13.04
CA GLY A 440 -5.89 -16.12 -11.72
C GLY A 440 -5.01 -17.34 -11.49
N ALA A 441 -4.24 -17.80 -12.50
CA ALA A 441 -3.18 -18.76 -12.28
C ALA A 441 -2.02 -18.10 -11.56
N TYR A 442 -1.46 -18.77 -10.56
CA TYR A 442 -0.39 -18.22 -9.71
C TYR A 442 0.71 -19.25 -9.48
N ALA A 443 1.84 -18.77 -8.99
CA ALA A 443 2.94 -19.60 -8.51
C ALA A 443 3.55 -18.98 -7.25
N ASP A 444 3.94 -19.84 -6.32
CA ASP A 444 4.63 -19.48 -5.10
C ASP A 444 6.15 -19.66 -5.27
N ILE A 445 6.92 -18.72 -4.72
CA ILE A 445 8.37 -18.69 -4.73
C ILE A 445 8.84 -18.54 -3.29
N ALA A 446 9.78 -19.38 -2.84
CA ALA A 446 10.45 -19.19 -1.56
C ALA A 446 11.92 -18.84 -1.84
N SER A 447 12.44 -17.79 -1.21
CA SER A 447 13.82 -17.36 -1.42
C SER A 447 14.43 -16.79 -0.15
N THR A 448 15.71 -17.05 0.04
CA THR A 448 16.55 -16.37 1.04
C THR A 448 17.42 -15.29 0.39
N GLN A 449 17.21 -15.00 -0.88
CA GLN A 449 17.99 -14.06 -1.69
C GLN A 449 17.06 -13.08 -2.40
N GLU A 450 17.49 -11.85 -2.51
CA GLU A 450 16.82 -10.84 -3.34
C GLU A 450 16.94 -11.21 -4.81
N PHE A 451 15.89 -10.89 -5.60
CA PHE A 451 15.86 -11.21 -7.01
C PHE A 451 15.01 -10.24 -7.84
N MET A 452 15.25 -10.23 -9.12
CA MET A 452 14.39 -9.58 -10.11
C MET A 452 13.40 -10.58 -10.68
N LEU A 453 12.16 -10.11 -10.91
CA LEU A 453 11.12 -10.84 -11.64
C LEU A 453 10.71 -10.05 -12.86
N GLU A 454 10.75 -10.67 -14.02
CA GLU A 454 10.26 -10.13 -15.30
C GLU A 454 9.18 -11.04 -15.89
N SER A 455 8.18 -10.45 -16.52
CA SER A 455 7.08 -11.15 -17.15
C SER A 455 6.80 -10.62 -18.55
N ASN A 456 6.41 -11.51 -19.47
CA ASN A 456 6.01 -11.15 -20.83
C ASN A 456 4.59 -10.53 -20.91
N ALA A 457 3.81 -10.62 -19.84
CA ALA A 457 2.47 -10.05 -19.70
C ALA A 457 2.30 -9.45 -18.31
N PRO A 458 1.38 -8.51 -18.10
CA PRO A 458 1.13 -7.93 -16.77
C PRO A 458 0.76 -9.00 -15.74
N VAL A 459 1.42 -8.93 -14.57
CA VAL A 459 1.18 -9.77 -13.39
C VAL A 459 1.07 -8.90 -12.14
N MET A 460 0.53 -9.46 -11.06
CA MET A 460 0.62 -8.88 -9.72
C MET A 460 1.54 -9.77 -8.87
N PHE A 461 2.19 -9.16 -7.88
CA PHE A 461 3.24 -9.80 -7.10
C PHE A 461 3.13 -9.40 -5.64
N GLN A 462 3.19 -10.39 -4.73
CA GLN A 462 3.08 -10.22 -3.29
C GLN A 462 4.29 -10.87 -2.61
N SER A 463 4.73 -10.27 -1.51
CA SER A 463 5.64 -10.86 -0.52
C SER A 463 4.86 -11.17 0.75
N VAL A 464 5.20 -12.28 1.38
CA VAL A 464 4.71 -12.66 2.72
C VAL A 464 5.94 -13.02 3.56
N SER A 465 6.14 -12.30 4.66
CA SER A 465 7.27 -12.56 5.57
C SER A 465 7.08 -13.88 6.32
N ALA A 466 8.18 -14.54 6.64
CA ALA A 466 8.15 -15.84 7.30
C ALA A 466 7.59 -15.78 8.72
N SER A 467 6.95 -16.85 9.17
CA SER A 467 6.61 -17.10 10.58
C SER A 467 7.88 -17.06 11.45
N GLN A 468 7.72 -16.77 12.75
CA GLN A 468 8.82 -16.60 13.71
C GLN A 468 9.81 -17.78 13.70
N ASP A 469 9.31 -19.01 13.75
CA ASP A 469 10.15 -20.21 13.76
C ASP A 469 10.97 -20.36 12.48
N ASP A 470 10.42 -20.00 11.31
CA ASP A 470 11.16 -20.01 10.03
C ASP A 470 12.16 -18.85 9.94
N GLY A 471 11.92 -17.76 10.68
CA GLY A 471 12.89 -16.68 10.91
C GLY A 471 14.04 -17.05 11.84
N GLY A 472 14.00 -18.25 12.45
CA GLY A 472 15.02 -18.77 13.36
C GLY A 472 15.02 -18.10 14.73
N VAL A 473 13.92 -17.51 15.16
CA VAL A 473 13.81 -16.86 16.46
C VAL A 473 12.93 -17.72 17.38
N PRO A 474 13.49 -18.24 18.49
CA PRO A 474 12.74 -19.05 19.44
C PRO A 474 11.57 -18.28 20.09
N ARG A 475 10.52 -18.99 20.46
CA ARG A 475 9.37 -18.43 21.20
C ARG A 475 9.83 -17.71 22.48
N GLY A 476 9.20 -16.58 22.79
CA GLY A 476 9.56 -15.72 23.93
C GLY A 476 10.64 -14.69 23.62
N LEU A 477 11.17 -14.67 22.41
CA LEU A 477 12.00 -13.59 21.87
C LEU A 477 11.22 -12.82 20.79
N PRO A 478 11.56 -11.54 20.51
CA PRO A 478 10.86 -10.75 19.51
C PRO A 478 11.21 -11.23 18.10
N GLY A 479 10.44 -12.18 17.59
CA GLY A 479 10.67 -12.81 16.28
C GLY A 479 9.84 -12.25 15.15
N GLY A 480 8.74 -11.56 15.47
CA GLY A 480 7.75 -11.10 14.50
C GLY A 480 7.03 -12.29 13.83
N ASP A 481 5.91 -12.01 13.23
CA ASP A 481 5.01 -12.98 12.61
C ASP A 481 4.83 -12.67 11.11
N PRO A 482 4.07 -13.45 10.34
CA PRO A 482 3.81 -13.16 8.94
C PRO A 482 3.18 -11.78 8.74
N SER A 483 3.55 -11.11 7.66
CA SER A 483 2.93 -9.89 7.18
C SER A 483 2.96 -9.89 5.66
N SER A 484 1.95 -9.36 5.01
CA SER A 484 1.87 -9.36 3.56
C SER A 484 2.04 -7.98 2.94
N ILE A 485 2.66 -7.91 1.76
CA ILE A 485 2.85 -6.66 1.03
C ILE A 485 2.65 -6.91 -0.47
N ILE A 486 1.78 -6.14 -1.12
CA ILE A 486 1.72 -6.10 -2.57
C ILE A 486 2.91 -5.29 -3.08
N ILE A 487 3.79 -5.95 -3.83
CA ILE A 487 5.00 -5.34 -4.37
C ILE A 487 4.63 -4.53 -5.63
N PRO A 488 4.88 -3.21 -5.65
CA PRO A 488 4.63 -2.41 -6.83
C PRO A 488 5.63 -2.73 -7.94
N PRO A 489 5.21 -2.74 -9.21
CA PRO A 489 6.15 -2.84 -10.32
C PRO A 489 7.06 -1.62 -10.38
N VAL A 490 8.26 -1.80 -10.93
CA VAL A 490 9.28 -0.73 -11.04
C VAL A 490 8.73 0.54 -11.71
N GLN A 491 7.78 0.39 -12.63
CA GLN A 491 7.12 1.50 -13.33
C GLN A 491 6.30 2.42 -12.39
N GLN A 492 5.97 1.97 -11.17
CA GLN A 492 5.21 2.73 -10.18
C GLN A 492 6.08 3.37 -9.09
N PHE A 493 7.39 3.24 -9.18
CA PHE A 493 8.29 3.85 -8.20
C PHE A 493 8.14 5.38 -8.21
N ARG A 494 8.14 5.96 -7.00
CA ARG A 494 7.96 7.40 -6.79
C ARG A 494 9.25 8.05 -6.31
N LYS A 495 9.30 9.37 -6.42
CA LYS A 495 10.46 10.19 -6.01
C LYS A 495 10.41 10.62 -4.54
N SER A 496 9.25 10.51 -3.89
CA SER A 496 9.05 10.98 -2.52
C SER A 496 8.00 10.13 -1.81
N TYR A 497 8.28 9.81 -0.54
CA TYR A 497 7.41 9.02 0.34
C TYR A 497 7.35 9.70 1.71
N VAL A 498 6.19 9.62 2.36
CA VAL A 498 6.00 9.98 3.77
C VAL A 498 5.26 8.80 4.41
N PHE A 499 5.84 8.21 5.43
CA PHE A 499 5.32 7.00 6.08
C PHE A 499 5.56 7.03 7.59
N LEU A 500 4.83 6.19 8.32
CA LEU A 500 4.98 5.97 9.75
C LEU A 500 5.86 4.74 10.00
N THR A 501 6.76 4.83 11.00
CA THR A 501 7.31 3.68 11.72
C THR A 501 6.69 3.68 13.11
N PRO A 502 5.90 2.65 13.48
CA PRO A 502 5.30 2.55 14.81
C PRO A 502 6.36 2.45 15.91
N ASP A 503 6.11 3.02 17.09
CA ASP A 503 7.10 3.15 18.19
C ASP A 503 7.03 2.03 19.24
N LYS A 504 6.24 0.97 19.00
CA LYS A 504 5.98 -0.11 19.97
C LYS A 504 6.62 -1.45 19.61
N TYR A 505 7.34 -1.51 18.49
CA TYR A 505 8.07 -2.70 18.08
C TYR A 505 9.49 -2.69 18.64
N ASN A 506 10.06 -3.89 18.82
CA ASN A 506 11.44 -4.03 19.30
C ASN A 506 12.46 -3.59 18.25
N PHE A 507 12.12 -3.75 16.98
CA PHE A 507 12.95 -3.38 15.83
C PHE A 507 12.07 -2.83 14.72
N ASP A 508 12.48 -1.70 14.13
CA ASP A 508 11.88 -1.11 12.94
C ASP A 508 12.88 -1.08 11.80
N PHE A 509 12.41 -1.38 10.60
CA PHE A 509 13.24 -1.40 9.41
C PHE A 509 12.58 -0.62 8.28
N VAL A 510 13.39 0.14 7.56
CA VAL A 510 12.99 0.78 6.30
C VAL A 510 13.81 0.16 5.17
N ARG A 511 13.12 -0.44 4.21
CA ARG A 511 13.75 -0.97 3.01
C ARG A 511 13.55 -0.02 1.84
N VAL A 512 14.64 0.40 1.25
CA VAL A 512 14.65 1.31 0.10
C VAL A 512 15.13 0.56 -1.13
N VAL A 513 14.31 0.53 -2.17
CA VAL A 513 14.64 0.01 -3.49
C VAL A 513 14.69 1.17 -4.47
N ALA A 514 15.83 1.34 -5.11
CA ALA A 514 16.06 2.45 -6.03
C ALA A 514 16.95 2.05 -7.21
N PRO A 515 16.84 2.72 -8.37
CA PRO A 515 17.81 2.55 -9.44
C PRO A 515 19.24 2.86 -8.99
N PRO A 516 20.28 2.20 -9.53
CA PRO A 516 21.67 2.37 -9.07
C PRO A 516 22.18 3.82 -9.09
N ALA A 517 21.67 4.66 -9.99
CA ALA A 517 22.07 6.07 -10.12
C ALA A 517 21.22 7.04 -9.27
N ALA A 518 20.25 6.53 -8.50
CA ALA A 518 19.39 7.40 -7.70
C ALA A 518 20.11 7.90 -6.44
N SER A 519 20.03 9.20 -6.20
CA SER A 519 20.38 9.78 -4.90
C SER A 519 19.16 9.73 -4.00
N VAL A 520 19.28 9.01 -2.88
CA VAL A 520 18.19 8.83 -1.91
C VAL A 520 18.56 9.49 -0.60
N VAL A 521 17.61 10.24 -0.05
CA VAL A 521 17.71 10.91 1.24
C VAL A 521 16.59 10.46 2.14
N LEU A 522 16.89 10.04 3.36
CA LEU A 522 15.95 9.70 4.42
C LEU A 522 16.10 10.69 5.57
N ASP A 523 15.04 11.42 5.89
CA ASP A 523 15.02 12.46 6.94
C ASP A 523 16.19 13.46 6.85
N GLY A 524 16.49 13.92 5.63
CA GLY A 524 17.55 14.89 5.37
C GLY A 524 18.98 14.32 5.28
N LYS A 525 19.16 12.99 5.46
CA LYS A 525 20.48 12.34 5.38
C LYS A 525 20.57 11.42 4.15
N PRO A 526 21.68 11.45 3.40
CA PRO A 526 21.91 10.46 2.34
C PRO A 526 21.84 9.04 2.88
N VAL A 527 21.12 8.14 2.19
CA VAL A 527 20.95 6.75 2.65
C VAL A 527 22.29 6.04 2.78
N GLN A 528 23.27 6.35 1.93
CA GLN A 528 24.62 5.78 1.98
C GLN A 528 25.39 6.10 3.27
N GLU A 529 25.02 7.17 4.00
CA GLU A 529 25.57 7.50 5.31
C GLU A 529 24.91 6.71 6.46
N ILE A 530 23.73 6.12 6.21
CA ILE A 530 22.93 5.39 7.20
C ILE A 530 23.15 3.88 7.07
N ALA A 531 23.19 3.34 5.84
CA ALA A 531 23.30 1.93 5.56
C ALA A 531 24.03 1.65 4.26
N ALA A 532 24.68 0.48 4.19
CA ALA A 532 25.25 -0.01 2.94
C ALA A 532 24.14 -0.40 1.95
N CYS A 533 24.34 -0.03 0.68
CA CYS A 533 23.47 -0.46 -0.42
C CYS A 533 24.06 -1.72 -1.07
N THR A 534 23.20 -2.68 -1.39
CA THR A 534 23.54 -3.89 -2.12
C THR A 534 22.83 -3.90 -3.47
N ALA A 535 23.47 -4.47 -4.48
CA ALA A 535 22.85 -4.64 -5.78
C ALA A 535 21.98 -5.90 -5.79
N VAL A 536 20.73 -5.76 -6.24
CA VAL A 536 19.88 -6.91 -6.55
C VAL A 536 20.34 -7.49 -7.89
N PRO A 537 20.62 -8.79 -8.00
CA PRO A 537 21.05 -9.41 -9.25
C PRO A 537 19.99 -9.22 -10.38
N GLY A 538 20.41 -8.71 -11.57
CA GLY A 538 19.53 -8.57 -12.75
C GLY A 538 19.52 -7.22 -13.44
#